data_6fa68289aeb3aacf7abb7276b403e18f
#
_entry.id   6fa68289aeb3aacf7abb7276b403e18f
#
_cell.length_a   1.000
_cell.length_b   1.000
_cell.length_c   1.000
_cell.angle_alpha   90.00
_cell.angle_beta   90.00
_cell.angle_gamma   90.00
#
_symmetry.space_group_name_H-M   'P 1'
#
loop_
_entity.id
_entity.type
_entity.pdbx_description
1 polymer ?
#
loop_
_entity_poly.entity_id
_entity_poly.type
_entity_poly.pdbx_seq_one_letter_code
_entity_poly.pdbx_strand_id
1 'polypeptide(L)'
;MDLDNISTMIKEILSLRYYPSQSTGPKYIASYFEPKKTPNYLEHIENLILNTLKNEIRGEKISVALSGGVDSTLVIALLRKALPDIQIEAISVKFADSIDETKIARTVADKFNANHHIITIYNFL
;
A
#
# COMPACT_ATOMS: atom_id res chain seq x y z
N MET A 1 5.87 24.49 -22.59
CA MET A 1 6.25 23.07 -22.50
C MET A 1 6.25 22.54 -23.92
N ASP A 2 7.40 22.09 -24.41
CA ASP A 2 7.59 21.70 -25.81
C ASP A 2 6.90 20.35 -26.06
N LEU A 3 6.19 20.23 -27.20
CA LEU A 3 5.47 19.01 -27.58
C LEU A 3 6.39 17.78 -27.71
N ASP A 4 7.63 18.01 -28.14
CA ASP A 4 8.64 16.94 -28.26
C ASP A 4 9.03 16.38 -26.88
N ASN A 5 9.09 17.23 -25.88
CA ASN A 5 9.38 16.85 -24.49
C ASN A 5 8.22 16.03 -23.88
N ILE A 6 6.97 16.39 -24.18
CA ILE A 6 5.79 15.64 -23.76
C ILE A 6 5.75 14.26 -24.42
N SER A 7 6.03 14.18 -25.72
CA SER A 7 6.06 12.90 -26.45
C SER A 7 7.13 11.95 -25.90
N THR A 8 8.31 12.47 -25.59
CA THR A 8 9.40 11.70 -24.98
C THR A 8 9.01 11.21 -23.59
N MET A 9 8.46 12.09 -22.75
CA MET A 9 7.97 11.75 -21.41
C MET A 9 6.93 10.61 -21.45
N ILE A 10 5.95 10.70 -22.36
CA ILE A 10 4.91 9.67 -22.52
C ILE A 10 5.54 8.33 -22.92
N LYS A 11 6.48 8.33 -23.90
CA LYS A 11 7.17 7.09 -24.32
C LYS A 11 7.96 6.46 -23.17
N GLU A 12 8.67 7.26 -22.38
CA GLU A 12 9.43 6.77 -21.22
C GLU A 12 8.51 6.17 -20.15
N ILE A 13 7.42 6.85 -19.80
CA ILE A 13 6.44 6.35 -18.84
C ILE A 13 5.80 5.03 -19.30
N LEU A 14 5.40 4.95 -20.57
CA LEU A 14 4.77 3.74 -21.11
C LEU A 14 5.73 2.56 -21.22
N SER A 15 7.00 2.82 -21.55
CA SER A 15 8.02 1.77 -21.76
C SER A 15 8.65 1.32 -20.45
N LEU A 16 9.02 2.27 -19.56
CA LEU A 16 9.79 2.01 -18.36
C LEU A 16 8.95 1.98 -17.09
N ARG A 17 7.67 2.37 -17.17
CA ARG A 17 6.77 2.53 -16.02
C ARG A 17 7.22 3.61 -15.02
N TYR A 18 8.18 4.45 -15.38
CA TYR A 18 8.63 5.62 -14.61
C TYR A 18 9.23 6.68 -15.56
N TYR A 19 9.45 7.90 -15.07
CA TYR A 19 10.02 9.01 -15.85
C TYR A 19 11.43 9.36 -15.35
N PRO A 20 12.50 8.81 -15.97
CA PRO A 20 13.87 8.97 -15.50
C PRO A 20 14.40 10.39 -15.62
N SER A 21 13.90 11.19 -16.58
CA SER A 21 14.38 12.56 -16.82
C SER A 21 13.97 13.56 -15.72
N GLN A 22 13.03 13.20 -14.84
CA GLN A 22 12.61 14.03 -13.70
C GLN A 22 13.19 13.58 -12.36
N SER A 23 14.22 12.77 -12.36
CA SER A 23 14.91 12.40 -11.11
C SER A 23 15.58 13.62 -10.48
N THR A 24 14.78 14.44 -9.80
CA THR A 24 15.26 15.53 -8.94
C THR A 24 15.58 15.03 -7.52
N GLY A 25 15.42 13.75 -7.29
CA GLY A 25 15.74 13.10 -6.02
C GLY A 25 17.25 13.01 -5.78
N PRO A 26 17.68 12.79 -4.54
CA PRO A 26 19.08 12.56 -4.24
C PRO A 26 19.60 11.41 -5.10
N LYS A 27 20.78 11.57 -5.70
CA LYS A 27 21.42 10.50 -6.46
C LYS A 27 21.80 9.38 -5.48
N TYR A 28 21.00 8.32 -5.49
CA TYR A 28 21.32 7.12 -4.71
C TYR A 28 22.48 6.41 -5.39
N ILE A 29 23.57 6.22 -4.66
CA ILE A 29 24.71 5.39 -5.10
C ILE A 29 24.55 3.99 -4.52
N ALA A 30 25.09 2.99 -5.23
CA ALA A 30 24.93 1.57 -4.82
C ALA A 30 25.38 1.30 -3.38
N SER A 31 26.37 2.01 -2.86
CA SER A 31 26.85 1.87 -1.48
C SER A 31 25.81 2.24 -0.41
N TYR A 32 24.78 3.00 -0.75
CA TYR A 32 23.66 3.28 0.19
C TYR A 32 22.78 2.06 0.43
N PHE A 33 22.84 1.10 -0.47
CA PHE A 33 22.04 -0.13 -0.44
C PHE A 33 22.87 -1.36 -0.05
N GLU A 34 24.09 -1.16 0.45
CA GLU A 34 24.87 -2.27 0.96
C GLU A 34 24.15 -2.94 2.13
N PRO A 35 23.93 -4.27 2.06
CA PRO A 35 23.23 -4.97 3.10
C PRO A 35 24.02 -4.94 4.40
N LYS A 36 23.50 -4.29 5.41
CA LYS A 36 24.07 -4.33 6.76
C LYS A 36 23.56 -5.59 7.47
N LYS A 37 24.47 -6.41 7.99
CA LYS A 37 24.12 -7.52 8.86
C LYS A 37 23.57 -6.94 10.18
N THR A 38 22.25 -6.88 10.31
CA THR A 38 21.60 -6.45 11.55
C THR A 38 21.08 -7.70 12.24
N PRO A 39 21.51 -8.03 13.46
CA PRO A 39 20.89 -9.10 14.23
C PRO A 39 19.40 -8.76 14.43
N ASN A 40 18.53 -9.78 14.35
CA ASN A 40 17.08 -9.63 14.53
C ASN A 40 16.42 -8.61 13.58
N TYR A 41 16.85 -8.59 12.31
CA TYR A 41 16.36 -7.62 11.31
C TYR A 41 14.82 -7.61 11.17
N LEU A 42 14.14 -8.75 11.34
CA LEU A 42 12.68 -8.84 11.28
C LEU A 42 12.03 -8.02 12.40
N GLU A 43 12.50 -8.21 13.63
CA GLU A 43 12.01 -7.46 14.77
C GLU A 43 12.32 -5.96 14.63
N HIS A 44 13.49 -5.64 14.10
CA HIS A 44 13.86 -4.23 13.85
C HIS A 44 12.94 -3.57 12.82
N ILE A 45 12.67 -4.26 11.69
CA ILE A 45 11.74 -3.76 10.66
C ILE A 45 10.33 -3.62 11.22
N GLU A 46 9.83 -4.62 11.94
CA GLU A 46 8.52 -4.58 12.55
C GLU A 46 8.40 -3.38 13.50
N ASN A 47 9.35 -3.20 14.42
CA ASN A 47 9.35 -2.08 15.36
C ASN A 47 9.41 -0.72 14.65
N LEU A 48 10.18 -0.61 13.57
CA LEU A 48 10.23 0.61 12.75
C LEU A 48 8.86 0.93 12.16
N ILE A 49 8.19 -0.06 11.57
CA ILE A 49 6.85 0.12 10.98
C ILE A 49 5.83 0.49 12.08
N LEU A 50 5.82 -0.23 13.20
CA LEU A 50 4.89 0.04 14.29
C LEU A 50 5.06 1.45 14.86
N ASN A 51 6.31 1.90 15.02
CA ASN A 51 6.60 3.26 15.49
C ASN A 51 6.17 4.31 14.49
N THR A 52 6.41 4.08 13.18
CA THR A 52 5.95 4.97 12.12
C THR A 52 4.43 5.09 12.13
N LEU A 53 3.70 3.98 12.19
CA LEU A 53 2.24 3.99 12.25
C LEU A 53 1.71 4.79 13.45
N LYS A 54 2.30 4.59 14.64
CA LYS A 54 1.92 5.32 15.86
C LYS A 54 2.19 6.82 15.77
N ASN A 55 3.25 7.21 15.07
CA ASN A 55 3.64 8.61 14.96
C ASN A 55 2.90 9.38 13.87
N GLU A 56 2.56 8.71 12.76
CA GLU A 56 1.96 9.35 11.59
C GLU A 56 0.44 9.34 11.63
N ILE A 57 -0.18 8.28 12.18
CA ILE A 57 -1.63 8.17 12.21
C ILE A 57 -2.19 9.02 13.34
N ARG A 58 -3.06 9.96 12.96
CA ARG A 58 -3.80 10.83 13.87
C ARG A 58 -5.29 10.56 13.72
N GLY A 59 -6.00 10.63 14.87
CA GLY A 59 -7.44 10.40 14.89
C GLY A 59 -7.84 8.98 15.30
N GLU A 60 -9.14 8.76 15.36
CA GLU A 60 -9.76 7.56 15.92
C GLU A 60 -10.15 6.54 14.84
N LYS A 61 -10.04 6.93 13.57
CA LYS A 61 -10.50 6.13 12.41
C LYS A 61 -9.49 6.18 11.27
N ILE A 62 -9.29 5.04 10.60
CA ILE A 62 -8.47 4.92 9.40
C ILE A 62 -9.16 4.04 8.35
N SER A 63 -8.97 4.36 7.08
CA SER A 63 -9.43 3.52 5.96
C SER A 63 -8.26 2.79 5.31
N VAL A 64 -8.47 1.52 4.97
CA VAL A 64 -7.46 0.64 4.37
C VAL A 64 -8.06 -0.05 3.15
N ALA A 65 -7.36 -0.01 2.01
CA ALA A 65 -7.69 -0.85 0.87
C ALA A 65 -7.35 -2.31 1.18
N LEU A 66 -8.34 -3.21 1.09
CA LEU A 66 -8.20 -4.62 1.43
C LEU A 66 -8.59 -5.49 0.24
N SER A 67 -7.62 -6.17 -0.35
CA SER A 67 -7.84 -7.15 -1.43
C SER A 67 -7.98 -8.59 -0.94
N GLY A 68 -7.60 -8.86 0.31
CA GLY A 68 -7.46 -10.22 0.85
C GLY A 68 -6.13 -10.90 0.49
N GLY A 69 -5.26 -10.24 -0.29
CA GLY A 69 -3.90 -10.67 -0.53
C GLY A 69 -2.98 -10.46 0.68
N VAL A 70 -1.80 -11.06 0.62
CA VAL A 70 -0.83 -11.09 1.73
C VAL A 70 -0.40 -9.68 2.17
N ASP A 71 -0.15 -8.78 1.23
CA ASP A 71 0.35 -7.44 1.52
C ASP A 71 -0.70 -6.59 2.25
N SER A 72 -1.94 -6.56 1.74
CA SER A 72 -3.03 -5.82 2.37
C SER A 72 -3.41 -6.42 3.74
N THR A 73 -3.31 -7.75 3.88
CA THR A 73 -3.49 -8.44 5.16
C THR A 73 -2.40 -8.06 6.17
N LEU A 74 -1.15 -7.97 5.73
CA LEU A 74 -0.05 -7.54 6.59
C LEU A 74 -0.24 -6.10 7.07
N VAL A 75 -0.68 -5.20 6.17
CA VAL A 75 -0.95 -3.80 6.53
C VAL A 75 -2.00 -3.71 7.64
N ILE A 76 -3.13 -4.39 7.50
CA ILE A 76 -4.21 -4.35 8.51
C ILE A 76 -3.77 -4.99 9.85
N ALA A 77 -2.95 -6.07 9.79
CA ALA A 77 -2.39 -6.71 10.95
C ALA A 77 -1.44 -5.79 11.74
N LEU A 78 -0.55 -5.09 11.03
CA LEU A 78 0.38 -4.12 11.64
C LEU A 78 -0.35 -2.90 12.20
N LEU A 79 -1.40 -2.41 11.51
CA LEU A 79 -2.26 -1.35 12.02
C LEU A 79 -2.92 -1.75 13.35
N ARG A 80 -3.54 -2.92 13.40
CA ARG A 80 -4.18 -3.42 14.62
C ARG A 80 -3.18 -3.64 15.75
N LYS A 81 -1.95 -4.10 15.41
CA LYS A 81 -0.87 -4.27 16.40
C LYS A 81 -0.35 -2.92 16.92
N ALA A 82 -0.20 -1.93 16.04
CA ALA A 82 0.29 -0.59 16.42
C ALA A 82 -0.75 0.20 17.20
N LEU A 83 -2.02 0.13 16.81
CA LEU A 83 -3.13 0.94 17.27
C LEU A 83 -4.34 0.03 17.59
N PRO A 84 -4.34 -0.63 18.76
CA PRO A 84 -5.36 -1.63 19.11
C PRO A 84 -6.80 -1.12 19.08
N ASP A 85 -7.01 0.14 19.43
CA ASP A 85 -8.33 0.74 19.62
C ASP A 85 -8.82 1.55 18.41
N ILE A 86 -7.98 1.69 17.37
CA ILE A 86 -8.35 2.47 16.18
C ILE A 86 -9.50 1.79 15.42
N GLN A 87 -10.48 2.58 14.98
CA GLN A 87 -11.52 2.10 14.10
C GLN A 87 -10.96 1.93 12.68
N ILE A 88 -10.99 0.70 12.15
CA ILE A 88 -10.52 0.39 10.80
C ILE A 88 -11.71 0.19 9.88
N GLU A 89 -11.75 0.98 8.79
CA GLU A 89 -12.68 0.83 7.68
C GLU A 89 -11.94 0.15 6.52
N ALA A 90 -12.18 -1.14 6.32
CA ALA A 90 -11.56 -1.93 5.25
C ALA A 90 -12.41 -1.80 3.97
N ILE A 91 -11.81 -1.35 2.88
CA ILE A 91 -12.49 -1.09 1.62
C ILE A 91 -11.98 -2.06 0.56
N SER A 92 -12.87 -2.86 -0.01
CA SER A 92 -12.60 -3.74 -1.14
C SER A 92 -13.32 -3.26 -2.40
N VAL A 93 -12.66 -3.35 -3.53
CA VAL A 93 -13.24 -3.05 -4.84
C VAL A 93 -13.52 -4.37 -5.55
N LYS A 94 -14.74 -4.52 -6.06
CA LYS A 94 -15.19 -5.64 -6.88
C LYS A 94 -15.56 -5.14 -8.26
N PHE A 95 -14.99 -5.71 -9.30
CA PHE A 95 -15.43 -5.50 -10.67
C PHE A 95 -16.48 -6.55 -11.04
N ALA A 96 -17.55 -6.15 -11.73
CA ALA A 96 -18.67 -7.03 -12.04
C ALA A 96 -18.26 -8.33 -12.75
N ASP A 97 -17.25 -8.22 -13.64
CA ASP A 97 -16.78 -9.33 -14.48
C ASP A 97 -15.51 -10.00 -13.97
N SER A 98 -15.09 -9.74 -12.74
CA SER A 98 -13.86 -10.32 -12.15
C SER A 98 -14.15 -11.41 -11.12
N ILE A 99 -13.11 -12.18 -10.80
CA ILE A 99 -13.16 -13.14 -9.68
C ILE A 99 -13.46 -12.38 -8.38
N ASP A 100 -14.40 -12.90 -7.62
CA ASP A 100 -14.82 -12.29 -6.36
C ASP A 100 -13.86 -12.63 -5.22
N GLU A 101 -12.90 -11.76 -4.98
CA GLU A 101 -11.95 -11.88 -3.87
C GLU A 101 -12.48 -11.28 -2.56
N THR A 102 -13.68 -10.65 -2.58
CA THR A 102 -14.23 -9.95 -1.41
C THR A 102 -14.54 -10.88 -0.24
N LYS A 103 -14.77 -12.18 -0.50
CA LYS A 103 -14.98 -13.19 0.55
C LYS A 103 -13.73 -13.38 1.42
N ILE A 104 -12.55 -13.43 0.79
CA ILE A 104 -11.27 -13.54 1.49
C ILE A 104 -11.02 -12.25 2.28
N ALA A 105 -11.22 -11.10 1.64
CA ALA A 105 -11.09 -9.80 2.28
C ALA A 105 -12.02 -9.66 3.51
N ARG A 106 -13.25 -10.15 3.43
CA ARG A 106 -14.16 -10.18 4.57
C ARG A 106 -13.62 -10.98 5.74
N THR A 107 -13.13 -12.20 5.49
CA THR A 107 -12.52 -13.05 6.52
C THR A 107 -11.35 -12.35 7.22
N VAL A 108 -10.54 -11.62 6.45
CA VAL A 108 -9.43 -10.84 7.00
C VAL A 108 -9.96 -9.68 7.84
N ALA A 109 -10.93 -8.91 7.33
CA ALA A 109 -11.53 -7.79 8.05
C ALA A 109 -12.13 -8.23 9.40
N ASP A 110 -12.89 -9.32 9.40
CA ASP A 110 -13.50 -9.90 10.60
C ASP A 110 -12.43 -10.30 11.64
N LYS A 111 -11.33 -10.94 11.16
CA LYS A 111 -10.22 -11.36 12.03
C LYS A 111 -9.55 -10.18 12.75
N PHE A 112 -9.47 -9.04 12.09
CA PHE A 112 -8.82 -7.84 12.64
C PHE A 112 -9.82 -6.81 13.19
N ASN A 113 -11.08 -7.19 13.38
CA ASN A 113 -12.14 -6.33 13.89
C ASN A 113 -12.23 -5.01 13.12
N ALA A 114 -12.31 -5.12 11.77
CA ALA A 114 -12.46 -3.99 10.86
C ALA A 114 -13.83 -4.01 10.19
N ASN A 115 -14.42 -2.83 10.00
CA ASN A 115 -15.66 -2.69 9.24
C ASN A 115 -15.38 -2.89 7.76
N HIS A 116 -16.01 -3.87 7.11
CA HIS A 116 -15.75 -4.19 5.71
C HIS A 116 -16.79 -3.58 4.76
N HIS A 117 -16.30 -2.76 3.85
CA HIS A 117 -17.08 -2.11 2.79
C HIS A 117 -16.67 -2.66 1.43
N ILE A 118 -17.67 -2.95 0.58
CA ILE A 118 -17.44 -3.42 -0.78
C ILE A 118 -17.99 -2.38 -1.76
N ILE A 119 -17.12 -1.89 -2.65
CA ILE A 119 -17.49 -1.00 -3.74
C ILE A 119 -17.53 -1.84 -5.02
N THR A 120 -18.71 -1.97 -5.61
CA THR A 120 -18.86 -2.68 -6.89
C THR A 120 -18.76 -1.68 -8.04
N ILE A 121 -17.85 -1.94 -8.96
CA ILE A 121 -17.66 -1.16 -10.19
C ILE A 121 -18.26 -1.97 -11.35
N TYR A 122 -19.21 -1.37 -12.04
CA TYR A 122 -19.80 -1.91 -13.26
C TYR A 122 -19.08 -1.27 -14.45
N ASN A 123 -18.66 -2.09 -15.41
CA ASN A 123 -18.15 -1.56 -16.68
C ASN A 123 -19.31 -0.96 -17.45
N PHE A 124 -19.36 0.35 -17.53
CA PHE A 124 -20.19 1.06 -18.50
C PHE A 124 -19.33 1.24 -19.77
N LEU A 125 -19.41 0.28 -20.66
CA LEU A 125 -19.02 0.47 -22.06
C LEU A 125 -20.26 0.75 -22.90
#